data_ae9230884057dc35dacd6b6c1ebc36ad
#
_entry.id   ae9230884057dc35dacd6b6c1ebc36ad
#
_cell.length_a   1.000
_cell.length_b   1.000
_cell.length_c   1.000
_cell.angle_alpha   90.00
_cell.angle_beta   90.00
_cell.angle_gamma   90.00
#
_symmetry.space_group_name_H-M   'P 1'
#
loop_
_entity.id
_entity.type
_entity.pdbx_description
1 polymer ?
#
loop_
_entity_poly.entity_id
_entity_poly.type
_entity_poly.pdbx_seq_one_letter_code
_entity_poly.pdbx_strand_id
1 'polypeptide(L)'
;DLVYMDPPYSLTTATYNDGKRGLNWTEEDDVKLVNYFNDLTQAGVKTAMSNVLSHRGKVNTVLMEFIKANPDLKVVHFNMDYSNSTYHTKSGKSDEILIKNY
;
A
#
# COMPACT_ATOMS: atom_id res chain seq x y z
N ASP A 1 10.51 14.54 -13.36
CA ASP A 1 10.71 13.11 -13.22
C ASP A 1 9.70 12.51 -12.29
N LEU A 2 9.32 11.30 -12.58
CA LEU A 2 8.33 10.58 -11.79
C LEU A 2 8.98 9.35 -11.17
N VAL A 3 8.79 9.18 -9.88
CA VAL A 3 9.28 7.99 -9.19
C VAL A 3 8.10 7.06 -8.96
N TYR A 4 8.24 5.82 -9.38
CA TYR A 4 7.22 4.82 -9.13
C TYR A 4 7.79 3.74 -8.22
N MET A 5 7.09 3.45 -7.14
CA MET A 5 7.53 2.48 -6.17
C MET A 5 6.57 1.31 -6.15
N ASP A 6 7.12 0.11 -6.27
CA ASP A 6 6.31 -1.09 -6.27
C ASP A 6 6.94 -2.09 -5.30
N PRO A 7 6.81 -1.82 -4.00
CA PRO A 7 7.47 -2.66 -2.99
C PRO A 7 6.71 -3.94 -2.76
N PRO A 8 7.33 -4.90 -2.08
CA PRO A 8 6.59 -6.06 -1.62
C PRO A 8 5.48 -5.61 -0.69
N TYR A 9 4.37 -6.33 -0.69
CA TYR A 9 3.23 -5.97 0.13
C TYR A 9 3.29 -6.71 1.44
N SER A 10 3.34 -5.97 2.53
CA SER A 10 3.53 -6.60 3.84
C SER A 10 2.40 -7.57 4.17
N LEU A 11 1.19 -7.29 3.74
CA LEU A 11 0.06 -8.13 4.07
C LEU A 11 0.08 -9.47 3.33
N THR A 12 0.83 -9.57 2.24
CA THR A 12 0.83 -10.77 1.42
C THR A 12 2.16 -11.46 1.34
N THR A 13 3.24 -10.79 1.70
CA THR A 13 4.57 -11.35 1.50
C THR A 13 4.82 -12.57 2.36
N ALA A 14 4.23 -12.62 3.54
CA ALA A 14 4.43 -13.77 4.41
C ALA A 14 4.00 -15.05 3.73
N THR A 15 3.00 -14.96 2.90
CA THR A 15 2.50 -16.12 2.18
C THR A 15 3.52 -16.66 1.20
N TYR A 16 4.23 -15.75 0.57
CA TYR A 16 5.19 -16.15 -0.42
C TYR A 16 6.52 -16.51 0.16
N ASN A 17 6.98 -15.70 1.06
CA ASN A 17 8.35 -15.83 1.53
C ASN A 17 8.50 -16.93 2.51
N ASP A 18 7.56 -17.08 3.38
CA ASP A 18 7.50 -18.26 4.22
C ASP A 18 8.86 -18.73 4.68
N GLY A 19 9.67 -17.81 5.11
CA GLY A 19 10.99 -18.15 5.59
C GLY A 19 12.04 -18.34 4.55
N LYS A 20 11.67 -18.28 3.30
CA LYS A 20 12.64 -18.48 2.25
C LYS A 20 13.44 -17.24 2.02
N ARG A 21 14.71 -17.41 1.97
CA ARG A 21 15.58 -16.34 1.56
C ARG A 21 15.53 -15.12 2.42
N GLY A 22 14.86 -15.14 3.52
CA GLY A 22 14.85 -14.03 4.42
C GLY A 22 14.26 -12.74 3.86
N LEU A 23 13.37 -12.87 2.93
CA LEU A 23 12.77 -11.70 2.32
C LEU A 23 11.48 -11.34 3.01
N ASN A 24 11.51 -11.26 4.31
CA ASN A 24 10.32 -10.90 5.08
C ASN A 24 10.18 -9.40 5.10
N TRP A 25 9.11 -8.92 4.52
CA TRP A 25 8.80 -7.50 4.56
C TRP A 25 8.03 -7.24 5.85
N THR A 26 8.55 -6.40 6.70
CA THR A 26 7.98 -6.18 8.01
C THR A 26 7.24 -4.86 8.07
N GLU A 27 6.54 -4.65 9.17
CA GLU A 27 5.86 -3.39 9.41
C GLU A 27 6.88 -2.25 9.48
N GLU A 28 8.05 -2.54 10.01
CA GLU A 28 9.11 -1.56 10.09
C GLU A 28 9.55 -1.12 8.70
N ASP A 29 9.55 -2.06 7.78
CA ASP A 29 9.90 -1.74 6.39
C ASP A 29 8.84 -0.84 5.77
N ASP A 30 7.57 -1.04 6.13
CA ASP A 30 6.51 -0.15 5.67
C ASP A 30 6.71 1.26 6.20
N VAL A 31 7.15 1.39 7.44
CA VAL A 31 7.41 2.72 8.01
C VAL A 31 8.51 3.42 7.23
N LYS A 32 9.58 2.70 6.92
CA LYS A 32 10.66 3.28 6.15
C LYS A 32 10.19 3.70 4.76
N LEU A 33 9.32 2.90 4.19
CA LEU A 33 8.82 3.16 2.86
C LEU A 33 7.98 4.43 2.81
N VAL A 34 7.05 4.59 3.76
CA VAL A 34 6.22 5.79 3.75
C VAL A 34 7.03 7.01 4.09
N ASN A 35 8.06 6.86 4.92
CA ASN A 35 8.94 7.98 5.20
C ASN A 35 9.71 8.41 3.96
N TYR A 36 10.16 7.46 3.18
CA TYR A 36 10.86 7.76 1.94
C TYR A 36 9.92 8.46 0.95
N PHE A 37 8.70 7.96 0.85
CA PHE A 37 7.69 8.59 0.00
C PHE A 37 7.48 10.04 0.43
N ASN A 38 7.41 10.27 1.73
CA ASN A 38 7.20 11.60 2.25
C ASN A 38 8.40 12.50 1.97
N ASP A 39 9.60 11.97 2.08
CA ASP A 39 10.80 12.72 1.76
C ASP A 39 10.79 13.17 0.30
N LEU A 40 10.40 12.28 -0.59
CA LEU A 40 10.30 12.64 -2.00
C LEU A 40 9.24 13.70 -2.22
N THR A 41 8.14 13.60 -1.51
CA THR A 41 7.08 14.58 -1.62
C THR A 41 7.58 15.97 -1.20
N GLN A 42 8.31 16.02 -0.11
CA GLN A 42 8.81 17.29 0.40
C GLN A 42 9.89 17.87 -0.51
N ALA A 43 10.56 17.01 -1.23
CA ALA A 43 11.58 17.46 -2.20
C ALA A 43 10.94 17.90 -3.51
N GLY A 44 9.63 17.82 -3.63
CA GLY A 44 8.95 18.23 -4.85
C GLY A 44 8.96 17.19 -5.94
N VAL A 45 9.24 15.95 -5.61
CA VAL A 45 9.33 14.88 -6.60
C VAL A 45 7.98 14.19 -6.72
N LYS A 46 7.47 14.11 -7.94
CA LYS A 46 6.23 13.38 -8.17
C LYS A 46 6.45 11.90 -7.95
N THR A 47 5.66 11.32 -7.09
CA THR A 47 5.86 9.94 -6.68
C THR A 47 4.53 9.20 -6.66
N ALA A 48 4.55 7.98 -7.14
CA ALA A 48 3.42 7.07 -7.06
C ALA A 48 3.90 5.77 -6.44
N MET A 49 3.04 5.15 -5.65
CA MET A 49 3.39 3.91 -4.97
C MET A 49 2.20 2.98 -4.99
N SER A 50 2.41 1.75 -5.42
CA SER A 50 1.37 0.73 -5.32
C SER A 50 1.57 -0.06 -4.04
N ASN A 51 0.47 -0.52 -3.47
CA ASN A 51 0.54 -1.31 -2.25
C ASN A 51 -0.82 -1.96 -2.01
N VAL A 52 -0.88 -2.79 -0.98
CA VAL A 52 -2.12 -3.42 -0.56
C VAL A 52 -2.54 -2.83 0.77
N LEU A 53 -3.69 -2.20 0.79
CA LEU A 53 -4.19 -1.57 2.01
C LEU A 53 -4.83 -2.58 2.93
N SER A 54 -5.54 -3.54 2.38
CA SER A 54 -6.15 -4.58 3.19
C SER A 54 -6.15 -5.89 2.41
N HIS A 55 -6.14 -6.98 3.15
CA HIS A 55 -6.11 -8.30 2.55
C HIS A 55 -6.73 -9.28 3.54
N ARG A 56 -7.84 -9.90 3.12
CA ARG A 56 -8.51 -10.90 3.93
C ARG A 56 -8.78 -10.43 5.35
N GLY A 57 -9.30 -9.23 5.45
CA GLY A 57 -9.66 -8.67 6.73
C GLY A 57 -8.53 -8.03 7.51
N LYS A 58 -7.31 -8.16 7.03
CA LYS A 58 -6.17 -7.51 7.67
C LYS A 58 -5.92 -6.18 7.01
N VAL A 59 -5.56 -5.20 7.81
CA VAL A 59 -5.33 -3.85 7.33
C VAL A 59 -3.88 -3.48 7.57
N ASN A 60 -3.26 -2.85 6.58
CA ASN A 60 -1.93 -2.31 6.73
C ASN A 60 -2.06 -1.00 7.50
N THR A 61 -1.83 -1.06 8.80
CA THR A 61 -2.06 0.09 9.66
C THR A 61 -1.10 1.22 9.38
N VAL A 62 0.14 0.90 9.05
CA VAL A 62 1.12 1.93 8.72
C VAL A 62 0.65 2.73 7.52
N LEU A 63 0.19 2.03 6.50
CA LEU A 63 -0.26 2.67 5.27
C LEU A 63 -1.54 3.47 5.52
N MET A 64 -2.44 2.92 6.31
CA MET A 64 -3.69 3.60 6.62
C MET A 64 -3.42 4.90 7.37
N GLU A 65 -2.53 4.85 8.37
CA GLU A 65 -2.20 6.04 9.13
C GLU A 65 -1.51 7.09 8.26
N PHE A 66 -0.67 6.62 7.35
CA PHE A 66 0.02 7.52 6.44
C PHE A 66 -0.98 8.26 5.54
N ILE A 67 -1.96 7.55 5.03
CA ILE A 67 -2.98 8.15 4.18
C ILE A 67 -3.82 9.14 4.97
N LYS A 68 -4.18 8.78 6.19
CA LYS A 68 -4.96 9.68 7.03
C LYS A 68 -4.21 10.94 7.39
N ALA A 69 -2.92 10.82 7.57
CA ALA A 69 -2.10 11.96 7.96
C ALA A 69 -1.82 12.88 6.78
N ASN A 70 -2.08 12.42 5.56
CA ASN A 70 -1.76 13.18 4.36
C ASN A 70 -2.97 13.23 3.44
N PRO A 71 -3.99 14.01 3.79
CA PRO A 71 -5.24 14.01 3.04
C PRO A 71 -5.12 14.53 1.62
N ASP A 72 -4.00 15.17 1.29
CA ASP A 72 -3.80 15.67 -0.07
C ASP A 72 -3.37 14.57 -1.04
N LEU A 73 -3.00 13.43 -0.53
CA LEU A 73 -2.61 12.32 -1.39
C LEU A 73 -3.81 11.79 -2.15
N LYS A 74 -3.55 11.38 -3.37
CA LYS A 74 -4.59 10.73 -4.17
C LYS A 74 -4.44 9.24 -4.03
N VAL A 75 -5.52 8.57 -3.72
CA VAL A 75 -5.52 7.13 -3.53
C VAL A 75 -6.51 6.52 -4.51
N VAL A 76 -6.00 5.64 -5.36
CA VAL A 76 -6.81 4.95 -6.34
C VAL A 76 -6.92 3.49 -5.93
N HIS A 77 -8.15 2.99 -5.86
CA HIS A 77 -8.39 1.59 -5.49
C HIS A 77 -8.60 0.79 -6.77
N PHE A 78 -7.78 -0.22 -6.96
CA PHE A 78 -7.84 -0.98 -8.21
C PHE A 78 -8.94 -2.01 -8.23
N ASN A 79 -9.22 -2.60 -7.09
CA ASN A 79 -10.16 -3.70 -7.03
C ASN A 79 -11.55 -3.30 -6.62
N MET A 80 -11.82 -2.03 -6.65
CA MET A 80 -13.14 -1.56 -6.32
C MET A 80 -14.05 -1.78 -7.48
N ASP A 81 -14.91 -2.73 -7.36
CA ASP A 81 -15.90 -2.97 -8.37
C ASP A 81 -17.23 -2.50 -7.81
N TYR A 82 -17.61 -1.38 -8.24
CA TYR A 82 -18.74 -0.72 -7.64
C TYR A 82 -20.04 -1.38 -7.93
N SER A 83 -20.11 -2.01 -9.06
CA SER A 83 -21.35 -2.62 -9.45
C SER A 83 -21.61 -3.90 -8.67
N ASN A 84 -20.61 -4.37 -7.95
CA ASN A 84 -20.76 -5.63 -7.23
C ASN A 84 -20.40 -5.47 -5.79
N SER A 85 -21.11 -4.60 -5.14
CA SER A 85 -20.80 -4.31 -3.76
C SER A 85 -20.84 -5.56 -2.90
N THR A 86 -21.64 -6.53 -3.26
CA THR A 86 -21.69 -7.75 -2.48
C THR A 86 -20.38 -8.49 -2.48
N TYR A 87 -19.58 -8.24 -3.47
CA TYR A 87 -18.27 -8.83 -3.51
C TYR A 87 -17.44 -8.46 -2.33
N HIS A 88 -17.63 -7.27 -1.87
CA HIS A 88 -16.74 -6.75 -0.85
C HIS A 88 -16.92 -7.43 0.48
N THR A 89 -17.98 -8.16 0.61
CA THR A 89 -18.17 -8.90 1.84
C THR A 89 -17.44 -10.22 1.80
N LYS A 90 -16.95 -10.61 0.65
CA LYS A 90 -16.27 -11.88 0.54
C LYS A 90 -14.90 -11.77 1.12
N SER A 91 -14.54 -12.75 1.89
CA SER A 91 -13.19 -12.81 2.41
C SER A 91 -12.25 -13.10 1.27
N GLY A 92 -11.01 -12.82 1.45
CA GLY A 92 -10.00 -13.12 0.47
C GLY A 92 -9.74 -12.03 -0.53
N LYS A 93 -10.50 -10.97 -0.48
CA LYS A 93 -10.27 -9.86 -1.38
C LYS A 93 -9.18 -8.96 -0.86
N SER A 94 -8.40 -8.44 -1.79
CA SER A 94 -7.37 -7.47 -1.47
C SER A 94 -7.78 -6.11 -1.97
N ASP A 95 -7.51 -5.10 -1.18
CA ASP A 95 -7.71 -3.72 -1.59
C ASP A 95 -6.37 -3.18 -2.04
N GLU A 96 -6.10 -3.30 -3.33
CA GLU A 96 -4.84 -2.81 -3.90
C GLU A 96 -5.03 -1.38 -4.30
N ILE A 97 -4.09 -0.55 -3.92
CA ILE A 97 -4.21 0.88 -4.15
C ILE A 97 -2.96 1.44 -4.81
N LEU A 98 -3.15 2.60 -5.41
CA LEU A 98 -2.05 3.42 -5.90
C LEU A 98 -2.14 4.75 -5.17
N ILE A 99 -1.06 5.13 -4.53
CA ILE A 99 -0.98 6.40 -3.81
C ILE A 99 -0.12 7.35 -4.63
N LYS A 100 -0.61 8.56 -4.84
CA LYS A 100 0.11 9.55 -5.64
C LYS A 100 0.17 10.87 -4.89
N ASN A 101 1.28 11.55 -5.00
CA ASN A 101 1.42 12.87 -4.40
C ASN A 101 1.27 13.99 -5.43
N TYR A 102 0.74 13.65 -6.59
CA TYR A 102 0.55 14.66 -7.64
C TYR A 102 -0.79 14.53 -8.32
#